data_b8d1aa2c581e6aa0648bc8f9a83b28af
#
_entry.id   b8d1aa2c581e6aa0648bc8f9a83b28af
#
_cell.length_a   1.000
_cell.length_b   1.000
_cell.length_c   1.000
_cell.angle_alpha   90.00
_cell.angle_beta   90.00
_cell.angle_gamma   90.00
#
_symmetry.space_group_name_H-M   'P 1'
#
loop_
_entity.id
_entity.type
_entity.pdbx_description
1 polymer ?
#
loop_
_entity_poly.entity_id
_entity_poly.type
_entity_poly.pdbx_seq_one_letter_code
_entity_poly.pdbx_strand_id
1 'polypeptide(L)'
;MKKLIRLFICILALLPIPCSGEDSEPIQPPTENPDPNPTPVPDPGEEDEIPASIADSSFYYYHIAFLLEKKNSKDGLVYYKENQSSNHWAYFWNQALIILMVEDRYYCRQDETLKSLITDLLNAFLEHEKNSKTNDTMDWTWNDFQDDLLWAGLAFIRGYQITGNERFLEQAKWDWEFLYNRGYDTALGGGIWWSVEKSNKSGLSNNPAVSMACYLYESTKEEKYLEQAKDIYNWIYTTLREPNGAIDENISKDGVKTHSYNVYNVGAFIEAANALYRITKNENYARHARESIQFVMRDKVDENGIMSKWHRDGTWQSEFARGMGLFVKDNNLWDEQVDYTSDKKAITYYEWMRKNADAAWETRERVNNITFNEWAKPTPLTPEPGKTWTALEMVGAVIMTQVTPDEKP
;
A
#
# COMPACT_ATOMS: atom_id res chain seq x y z
N MET A 1 1.80 -15.88 36.13
CA MET A 1 2.70 -14.74 35.88
C MET A 1 2.03 -13.86 34.83
N LYS A 2 1.72 -12.62 35.16
CA LYS A 2 0.81 -11.74 34.43
C LYS A 2 1.55 -11.16 33.20
N LYS A 3 1.03 -11.37 31.98
CA LYS A 3 1.46 -10.67 30.77
C LYS A 3 0.74 -9.32 30.73
N LEU A 4 1.50 -8.24 30.64
CA LEU A 4 1.00 -6.90 30.41
C LEU A 4 0.63 -6.74 28.93
N ILE A 5 -0.66 -6.54 28.70
CA ILE A 5 -1.20 -6.06 27.43
C ILE A 5 -1.12 -4.54 27.47
N ARG A 6 -0.38 -3.94 26.54
CA ARG A 6 -0.39 -2.48 26.31
C ARG A 6 -1.48 -2.13 25.32
N LEU A 7 -2.59 -1.67 25.87
CA LEU A 7 -3.69 -1.07 25.13
C LEU A 7 -3.41 0.44 25.00
N PHE A 8 -3.26 0.95 23.78
CA PHE A 8 -3.23 2.40 23.55
C PHE A 8 -4.66 2.88 23.28
N ILE A 9 -5.27 3.44 24.31
CA ILE A 9 -6.52 4.21 24.19
C ILE A 9 -6.15 5.68 24.46
N CYS A 10 -6.26 6.53 23.43
CA CYS A 10 -6.24 7.98 23.61
C CYS A 10 -7.62 8.46 24.03
N ILE A 11 -7.79 8.81 25.31
CA ILE A 11 -8.92 9.60 25.78
C ILE A 11 -8.37 10.97 26.25
N LEU A 12 -8.79 12.04 25.56
CA LEU A 12 -8.62 13.41 26.01
C LEU A 12 -9.62 13.68 27.16
N ALA A 13 -9.11 14.04 28.31
CA ALA A 13 -9.90 14.70 29.35
C ALA A 13 -9.14 15.91 29.89
N LEU A 14 -9.73 17.08 29.69
CA LEU A 14 -9.38 18.35 30.30
C LEU A 14 -9.85 18.39 31.76
N LEU A 15 -9.00 18.73 32.71
CA LEU A 15 -9.37 19.39 33.97
C LEU A 15 -8.17 20.15 34.59
N PRO A 16 -8.41 21.13 35.48
CA PRO A 16 -7.57 22.30 35.66
C PRO A 16 -6.56 22.18 36.80
N ILE A 17 -5.52 23.03 36.71
CA ILE A 17 -4.42 23.17 37.66
C ILE A 17 -4.84 24.09 38.82
N PRO A 18 -4.41 23.86 40.07
CA PRO A 18 -4.15 24.92 41.01
C PRO A 18 -2.65 25.10 41.27
N CYS A 19 -2.25 26.36 41.25
CA CYS A 19 -0.91 26.84 41.65
C CYS A 19 -0.66 26.65 43.14
N SER A 20 0.56 26.22 43.48
CA SER A 20 1.25 26.71 44.68
C SER A 20 2.76 26.61 44.40
N GLY A 21 3.44 27.73 44.60
CA GLY A 21 4.85 27.88 44.34
C GLY A 21 5.72 27.37 45.46
N GLU A 22 6.94 27.02 45.10
CA GLU A 22 8.14 27.18 45.94
C GLU A 22 9.36 27.31 45.00
N ASP A 23 10.20 28.29 45.36
CA ASP A 23 11.38 28.72 44.61
C ASP A 23 12.45 27.62 44.57
N SER A 24 12.93 27.28 43.36
CA SER A 24 14.22 26.62 43.17
C SER A 24 14.92 27.22 41.97
N GLU A 25 16.19 27.54 42.12
CA GLU A 25 17.08 28.25 41.21
C GLU A 25 17.16 27.56 39.82
N PRO A 26 17.41 28.32 38.75
CA PRO A 26 17.48 27.75 37.38
C PRO A 26 18.77 26.97 37.18
N ILE A 27 18.62 25.69 36.90
CA ILE A 27 19.70 24.84 36.39
C ILE A 27 19.98 25.28 34.94
N GLN A 28 21.21 25.80 34.71
CA GLN A 28 21.68 26.09 33.35
C GLN A 28 21.75 24.82 32.53
N PRO A 29 21.26 24.81 31.27
CA PRO A 29 21.46 23.68 30.37
C PRO A 29 22.95 23.58 30.01
N PRO A 30 23.47 22.33 29.82
CA PRO A 30 24.84 22.14 29.36
C PRO A 30 25.00 22.76 27.97
N THR A 31 26.01 23.60 27.82
CA THR A 31 26.44 24.15 26.53
C THR A 31 27.13 23.04 25.74
N GLU A 32 26.38 22.29 24.94
CA GLU A 32 26.98 21.53 23.89
C GLU A 32 27.32 22.45 22.72
N ASN A 33 28.62 22.59 22.47
CA ASN A 33 29.12 23.19 21.25
C ASN A 33 28.57 22.40 20.06
N PRO A 34 27.97 23.04 19.05
CA PRO A 34 27.66 22.36 17.82
C PRO A 34 28.96 21.87 17.18
N ASP A 35 29.03 20.57 16.88
CA ASP A 35 30.11 19.94 16.11
C ASP A 35 30.26 20.73 14.79
N PRO A 36 31.43 21.36 14.52
CA PRO A 36 31.59 22.17 13.34
C PRO A 36 31.75 21.36 12.03
N ASN A 37 31.51 20.06 12.07
CA ASN A 37 31.72 19.22 10.89
C ASN A 37 30.51 18.29 10.68
N PRO A 38 29.45 18.75 9.97
CA PRO A 38 28.45 17.83 9.50
C PRO A 38 29.14 16.81 8.61
N THR A 39 28.95 15.53 8.89
CA THR A 39 29.42 14.42 8.05
C THR A 39 29.15 14.78 6.59
N PRO A 40 30.15 14.78 5.71
CA PRO A 40 29.90 15.07 4.29
C PRO A 40 28.87 14.09 3.76
N VAL A 41 27.84 14.62 3.11
CA VAL A 41 27.02 13.85 2.18
C VAL A 41 28.01 13.12 1.26
N PRO A 42 27.89 11.79 1.03
CA PRO A 42 28.76 11.09 0.13
C PRO A 42 28.82 11.86 -1.20
N ASP A 43 30.03 12.23 -1.61
CA ASP A 43 30.29 12.77 -2.93
C ASP A 43 29.69 11.76 -3.94
N PRO A 44 28.78 12.17 -4.83
CA PRO A 44 28.29 11.31 -5.89
C PRO A 44 29.46 11.04 -6.84
N GLY A 45 30.26 10.06 -6.50
CA GLY A 45 31.29 9.54 -7.39
C GLY A 45 30.64 8.80 -8.54
N GLU A 46 30.91 9.30 -9.76
CA GLU A 46 30.31 8.97 -11.04
C GLU A 46 28.88 9.53 -11.13
N GLU A 47 28.69 10.48 -12.01
CA GLU A 47 27.41 11.08 -12.37
C GLU A 47 26.48 9.97 -12.87
N ASP A 48 25.73 9.37 -11.94
CA ASP A 48 24.54 8.61 -12.31
C ASP A 48 23.64 9.57 -13.09
N GLU A 49 23.48 9.34 -14.38
CA GLU A 49 22.62 10.15 -15.24
C GLU A 49 21.26 10.26 -14.55
N ILE A 50 20.82 11.50 -14.27
CA ILE A 50 19.48 11.74 -13.68
C ILE A 50 18.47 11.05 -14.59
N PRO A 51 17.64 10.13 -14.07
CA PRO A 51 16.73 9.36 -14.89
C PRO A 51 15.84 10.25 -15.76
N ALA A 52 15.67 9.89 -17.01
CA ALA A 52 15.06 10.73 -18.04
C ALA A 52 13.54 10.94 -17.85
N SER A 53 12.88 10.11 -17.04
CA SER A 53 11.43 10.18 -16.83
C SER A 53 11.06 10.48 -15.37
N ILE A 54 9.86 11.03 -15.15
CA ILE A 54 9.32 11.26 -13.81
C ILE A 54 9.20 9.94 -13.04
N ALA A 55 8.76 8.87 -13.73
CA ALA A 55 8.64 7.55 -13.14
C ALA A 55 10.00 7.00 -12.68
N ASP A 56 11.04 7.11 -13.51
CA ASP A 56 12.37 6.65 -13.15
C ASP A 56 12.94 7.47 -11.99
N SER A 57 12.80 8.79 -12.04
CA SER A 57 13.26 9.69 -10.97
C SER A 57 12.56 9.41 -9.63
N SER A 58 11.24 9.26 -9.64
CA SER A 58 10.44 8.99 -8.44
C SER A 58 10.87 7.68 -7.77
N PHE A 59 11.07 6.62 -8.55
CA PHE A 59 11.52 5.34 -8.06
C PHE A 59 12.96 5.38 -7.55
N TYR A 60 13.87 6.04 -8.29
CA TYR A 60 15.28 6.18 -7.92
C TYR A 60 15.45 6.87 -6.57
N TYR A 61 14.81 8.04 -6.37
CA TYR A 61 14.92 8.77 -5.11
C TYR A 61 14.25 8.05 -3.95
N TYR A 62 13.14 7.35 -4.19
CA TYR A 62 12.54 6.49 -3.17
C TYR A 62 13.50 5.37 -2.74
N HIS A 63 14.18 4.74 -3.70
CA HIS A 63 15.20 3.71 -3.43
C HIS A 63 16.33 4.23 -2.55
N ILE A 64 16.93 5.37 -2.93
CA ILE A 64 18.00 6.01 -2.14
C ILE A 64 17.52 6.29 -0.71
N ALA A 65 16.30 6.80 -0.56
CA ALA A 65 15.79 7.17 0.75
C ALA A 65 15.55 5.98 1.68
N PHE A 66 15.05 4.85 1.14
CA PHE A 66 14.50 3.80 1.97
C PHE A 66 15.06 2.39 1.77
N LEU A 67 15.71 2.06 0.64
CA LEU A 67 16.28 0.72 0.45
C LEU A 67 17.56 0.56 1.26
N LEU A 68 17.64 -0.51 2.04
CA LEU A 68 18.87 -0.97 2.67
C LEU A 68 19.43 -2.15 1.89
N GLU A 69 20.56 -1.94 1.22
CA GLU A 69 21.24 -2.98 0.45
C GLU A 69 21.94 -4.01 1.36
N LYS A 70 22.11 -5.23 0.87
CA LYS A 70 22.79 -6.33 1.57
C LYS A 70 24.13 -5.95 2.20
N LYS A 71 24.95 -5.16 1.48
CA LYS A 71 26.28 -4.73 1.96
C LYS A 71 26.23 -3.79 3.17
N ASN A 72 25.11 -3.11 3.37
CA ASN A 72 24.88 -2.11 4.41
C ASN A 72 24.03 -2.66 5.58
N SER A 73 23.43 -3.83 5.39
CA SER A 73 22.58 -4.50 6.36
C SER A 73 23.42 -5.36 7.32
N LYS A 74 23.03 -5.41 8.59
CA LYS A 74 23.73 -6.20 9.63
C LYS A 74 23.53 -7.71 9.47
N ASP A 75 22.41 -8.11 8.91
CA ASP A 75 21.99 -9.51 8.70
C ASP A 75 22.23 -9.99 7.26
N GLY A 76 22.75 -9.13 6.38
CA GLY A 76 23.00 -9.44 4.98
C GLY A 76 21.73 -9.54 4.14
N LEU A 77 20.58 -9.02 4.63
CA LEU A 77 19.32 -8.96 3.91
C LEU A 77 19.16 -7.62 3.18
N VAL A 78 18.44 -7.63 2.08
CA VAL A 78 17.99 -6.42 1.39
C VAL A 78 16.52 -6.15 1.76
N TYR A 79 16.21 -4.91 2.14
CA TYR A 79 14.84 -4.57 2.55
C TYR A 79 14.60 -3.05 2.53
N TYR A 80 13.35 -2.66 2.63
CA TYR A 80 13.00 -1.26 2.84
C TYR A 80 12.97 -0.94 4.34
N LYS A 81 13.64 0.14 4.70
CA LYS A 81 13.66 0.69 6.07
C LYS A 81 12.27 1.25 6.40
N GLU A 82 11.92 1.20 7.68
CA GLU A 82 10.70 1.81 8.17
C GLU A 82 10.65 3.32 7.87
N ASN A 83 11.80 4.02 8.07
CA ASN A 83 11.93 5.44 7.83
C ASN A 83 13.37 5.82 7.45
N GLN A 84 13.60 7.08 7.06
CA GLN A 84 14.91 7.56 6.63
C GLN A 84 15.97 7.59 7.73
N SER A 85 15.58 7.74 9.00
CA SER A 85 16.51 7.92 10.13
C SER A 85 16.93 6.62 10.81
N SER A 86 16.37 5.48 10.42
CA SER A 86 16.69 4.18 11.02
C SER A 86 16.93 3.11 9.96
N ASN A 87 17.68 2.06 10.35
CA ASN A 87 17.83 0.85 9.55
C ASN A 87 16.86 -0.26 10.02
N HIS A 88 15.77 0.10 10.69
CA HIS A 88 14.77 -0.86 11.07
C HIS A 88 13.99 -1.33 9.84
N TRP A 89 13.66 -2.59 9.83
CA TRP A 89 12.76 -3.21 8.87
C TRP A 89 11.40 -2.54 8.91
N ALA A 90 10.82 -2.19 7.77
CA ALA A 90 9.43 -1.76 7.69
C ALA A 90 8.53 -2.92 8.14
N TYR A 91 7.55 -2.61 9.03
CA TYR A 91 6.70 -3.65 9.60
C TYR A 91 6.08 -4.57 8.53
N PHE A 92 5.79 -5.81 8.86
CA PHE A 92 5.35 -6.92 8.02
C PHE A 92 4.51 -6.53 6.79
N TRP A 93 3.32 -5.99 6.98
CA TRP A 93 2.44 -5.59 5.88
C TRP A 93 2.95 -4.36 5.12
N ASN A 94 3.70 -3.46 5.80
CA ASN A 94 4.30 -2.30 5.15
C ASN A 94 5.34 -2.77 4.12
N GLN A 95 6.19 -3.72 4.49
CA GLN A 95 7.20 -4.29 3.60
C GLN A 95 6.53 -4.97 2.39
N ALA A 96 5.45 -5.71 2.63
CA ALA A 96 4.69 -6.33 1.54
C ALA A 96 4.15 -5.29 0.54
N LEU A 97 3.52 -4.21 1.01
CA LEU A 97 3.02 -3.14 0.14
C LEU A 97 4.13 -2.42 -0.62
N ILE A 98 5.31 -2.25 0.00
CA ILE A 98 6.47 -1.66 -0.69
C ILE A 98 7.02 -2.62 -1.76
N ILE A 99 7.04 -3.92 -1.51
CA ILE A 99 7.42 -4.92 -2.52
C ILE A 99 6.45 -4.89 -3.70
N LEU A 100 5.14 -4.79 -3.44
CA LEU A 100 4.13 -4.63 -4.49
C LEU A 100 4.40 -3.39 -5.37
N MET A 101 4.93 -2.30 -4.83
CA MET A 101 5.34 -1.13 -5.62
C MET A 101 6.51 -1.46 -6.56
N VAL A 102 7.48 -2.27 -6.13
CA VAL A 102 8.59 -2.72 -7.01
C VAL A 102 8.08 -3.65 -8.12
N GLU A 103 7.11 -4.49 -7.79
CA GLU A 103 6.44 -5.34 -8.77
C GLU A 103 5.60 -4.55 -9.76
N ASP A 104 4.91 -3.49 -9.34
CA ASP A 104 4.19 -2.57 -10.23
C ASP A 104 5.16 -1.93 -11.24
N ARG A 105 6.35 -1.55 -10.79
CA ARG A 105 7.39 -1.07 -11.69
C ARG A 105 7.83 -2.13 -12.69
N TYR A 106 8.03 -3.38 -12.26
CA TYR A 106 8.37 -4.46 -13.19
C TYR A 106 7.28 -4.65 -14.26
N TYR A 107 6.00 -4.61 -13.90
CA TYR A 107 4.90 -4.68 -14.86
C TYR A 107 4.93 -3.56 -15.91
N CYS A 108 5.48 -2.41 -15.55
CA CYS A 108 5.63 -1.28 -16.47
C CYS A 108 6.90 -1.36 -17.31
N ARG A 109 8.01 -1.91 -16.79
CA ARG A 109 9.35 -1.80 -17.39
C ARG A 109 9.98 -3.13 -17.80
N GLN A 110 9.62 -4.25 -17.17
CA GLN A 110 10.15 -5.61 -17.43
C GLN A 110 11.69 -5.67 -17.43
N ASP A 111 12.32 -5.07 -16.43
CA ASP A 111 13.77 -5.00 -16.27
C ASP A 111 14.26 -6.20 -15.42
N GLU A 112 15.29 -6.92 -15.88
CA GLU A 112 15.86 -8.09 -15.17
C GLU A 112 16.52 -7.67 -13.83
N THR A 113 16.98 -6.44 -13.68
CA THR A 113 17.50 -5.93 -12.39
C THR A 113 16.38 -5.82 -11.35
N LEU A 114 15.18 -5.40 -11.75
CA LEU A 114 14.00 -5.38 -10.89
C LEU A 114 13.56 -6.79 -10.51
N LYS A 115 13.61 -7.73 -11.43
CA LYS A 115 13.30 -9.15 -11.16
C LYS A 115 14.26 -9.75 -10.14
N SER A 116 15.55 -9.42 -10.24
CA SER A 116 16.54 -9.83 -9.25
C SER A 116 16.25 -9.19 -7.89
N LEU A 117 15.94 -7.89 -7.85
CA LEU A 117 15.59 -7.18 -6.63
C LEU A 117 14.33 -7.76 -5.97
N ILE A 118 13.26 -8.05 -6.73
CA ILE A 118 12.04 -8.69 -6.22
C ILE A 118 12.38 -10.04 -5.59
N THR A 119 13.22 -10.85 -6.27
CA THR A 119 13.67 -12.13 -5.75
C THR A 119 14.38 -11.98 -4.40
N ASP A 120 15.28 -11.02 -4.30
CA ASP A 120 16.06 -10.75 -3.09
C ASP A 120 15.17 -10.23 -1.94
N LEU A 121 14.24 -9.32 -2.24
CA LEU A 121 13.30 -8.76 -1.26
C LEU A 121 12.37 -9.84 -0.69
N LEU A 122 11.79 -10.69 -1.52
CA LEU A 122 10.90 -11.76 -1.07
C LEU A 122 11.65 -12.85 -0.29
N ASN A 123 12.88 -13.19 -0.67
CA ASN A 123 13.70 -14.10 0.12
C ASN A 123 14.07 -13.47 1.47
N ALA A 124 14.42 -12.19 1.50
CA ALA A 124 14.69 -11.47 2.74
C ALA A 124 13.46 -11.41 3.65
N PHE A 125 12.27 -11.24 3.07
CA PHE A 125 11.00 -11.26 3.80
C PHE A 125 10.79 -12.61 4.50
N LEU A 126 10.97 -13.74 3.81
CA LEU A 126 10.87 -15.06 4.41
C LEU A 126 11.85 -15.26 5.57
N GLU A 127 13.10 -14.83 5.42
CA GLU A 127 14.12 -14.99 6.47
C GLU A 127 13.87 -14.09 7.69
N HIS A 128 13.41 -12.85 7.45
CA HIS A 128 13.14 -11.90 8.55
C HIS A 128 11.88 -12.27 9.34
N GLU A 129 10.80 -12.64 8.65
CA GLU A 129 9.50 -12.87 9.25
C GLU A 129 9.25 -14.33 9.67
N LYS A 130 10.28 -15.15 9.65
CA LYS A 130 10.19 -16.54 10.08
C LYS A 130 9.62 -16.68 11.48
N ASN A 131 8.89 -17.73 11.72
CA ASN A 131 8.37 -18.05 13.05
C ASN A 131 9.51 -18.26 14.05
N SER A 132 9.62 -17.38 15.03
CA SER A 132 10.69 -17.41 16.05
C SER A 132 10.69 -18.67 16.94
N LYS A 133 9.58 -19.43 16.98
CA LYS A 133 9.44 -20.64 17.78
C LYS A 133 9.86 -21.90 17.02
N THR A 134 9.52 -21.96 15.73
CA THR A 134 9.76 -23.13 14.87
C THR A 134 10.98 -22.94 13.97
N ASN A 135 11.43 -21.69 13.78
CA ASN A 135 12.43 -21.27 12.80
C ASN A 135 12.02 -21.59 11.35
N ASP A 136 10.71 -21.78 11.12
CA ASP A 136 10.15 -21.99 9.80
C ASP A 136 9.90 -20.64 9.13
N THR A 137 10.46 -20.46 7.94
CA THR A 137 10.36 -19.23 7.14
C THR A 137 9.00 -19.05 6.48
N MET A 138 8.23 -20.12 6.38
CA MET A 138 6.89 -20.11 5.76
C MET A 138 5.75 -20.06 6.78
N ASP A 139 6.05 -20.25 8.07
CA ASP A 139 5.04 -20.30 9.12
C ASP A 139 4.79 -18.91 9.73
N TRP A 140 3.70 -18.28 9.29
CA TRP A 140 3.23 -17.00 9.83
C TRP A 140 1.99 -17.12 10.71
N THR A 141 1.79 -18.27 11.36
CA THR A 141 0.68 -18.51 12.31
C THR A 141 0.69 -17.56 13.52
N TRP A 142 1.79 -16.86 13.74
CA TRP A 142 1.94 -15.85 14.79
C TRP A 142 1.20 -14.53 14.49
N ASN A 143 0.85 -14.27 13.22
CA ASN A 143 0.13 -13.07 12.81
C ASN A 143 -1.37 -13.27 12.97
N ASP A 144 -2.00 -12.44 13.77
CA ASP A 144 -3.44 -12.51 14.11
C ASP A 144 -4.34 -11.82 13.09
N PHE A 145 -3.76 -11.09 12.11
CA PHE A 145 -4.50 -10.28 11.14
C PHE A 145 -4.51 -10.92 9.74
N GLN A 146 -5.71 -11.08 9.17
CA GLN A 146 -5.86 -11.68 7.85
C GLN A 146 -5.41 -10.75 6.74
N ASP A 147 -5.61 -9.43 6.87
CA ASP A 147 -5.15 -8.46 5.88
C ASP A 147 -3.63 -8.38 5.79
N ASP A 148 -2.90 -8.47 6.91
CA ASP A 148 -1.44 -8.55 6.91
C ASP A 148 -0.96 -9.73 6.03
N LEU A 149 -1.52 -10.92 6.26
CA LEU A 149 -1.21 -12.12 5.49
C LEU A 149 -1.61 -11.99 4.01
N LEU A 150 -2.73 -11.33 3.74
CA LEU A 150 -3.17 -11.10 2.35
C LEU A 150 -2.21 -10.20 1.57
N TRP A 151 -1.72 -9.12 2.19
CA TRP A 151 -0.74 -8.26 1.52
C TRP A 151 0.57 -9.00 1.24
N ALA A 152 1.05 -9.79 2.20
CA ALA A 152 2.22 -10.63 2.01
C ALA A 152 1.98 -11.68 0.92
N GLY A 153 0.90 -12.45 1.02
CA GLY A 153 0.55 -13.48 0.03
C GLY A 153 0.36 -12.92 -1.38
N LEU A 154 -0.19 -11.69 -1.50
CA LEU A 154 -0.32 -10.99 -2.77
C LEU A 154 1.06 -10.65 -3.38
N ALA A 155 2.01 -10.15 -2.57
CA ALA A 155 3.37 -9.93 -3.04
C ALA A 155 4.05 -11.25 -3.46
N PHE A 156 3.85 -12.33 -2.72
CA PHE A 156 4.43 -13.62 -3.07
C PHE A 156 3.87 -14.23 -4.35
N ILE A 157 2.55 -14.17 -4.57
CA ILE A 157 1.97 -14.72 -5.81
C ILE A 157 2.38 -13.89 -7.04
N ARG A 158 2.42 -12.56 -6.94
CA ARG A 158 2.91 -11.69 -8.00
C ARG A 158 4.41 -11.90 -8.23
N GLY A 159 5.18 -12.03 -7.16
CA GLY A 159 6.59 -12.38 -7.23
C GLY A 159 6.85 -13.71 -7.94
N TYR A 160 6.01 -14.73 -7.72
CA TYR A 160 6.05 -15.96 -8.51
C TYR A 160 5.77 -15.72 -9.99
N GLN A 161 4.71 -14.97 -10.32
CA GLN A 161 4.36 -14.65 -11.70
C GLN A 161 5.48 -13.92 -12.45
N ILE A 162 6.25 -13.10 -11.74
CA ILE A 162 7.40 -12.35 -12.28
C ILE A 162 8.64 -13.24 -12.42
N THR A 163 8.96 -14.00 -11.39
CA THR A 163 10.27 -14.68 -11.27
C THR A 163 10.26 -16.14 -11.67
N GLY A 164 9.10 -16.80 -11.58
CA GLY A 164 8.97 -18.26 -11.71
C GLY A 164 9.52 -19.04 -10.51
N ASN A 165 9.80 -18.39 -9.37
CA ASN A 165 10.33 -19.05 -8.19
C ASN A 165 9.23 -19.80 -7.43
N GLU A 166 9.24 -21.14 -7.50
CA GLU A 166 8.23 -22.02 -6.90
C GLU A 166 8.06 -21.81 -5.39
N ARG A 167 9.10 -21.43 -4.67
CA ARG A 167 9.02 -21.13 -3.23
C ARG A 167 8.04 -19.99 -2.95
N PHE A 168 7.92 -19.02 -3.85
CA PHE A 168 6.98 -17.92 -3.71
C PHE A 168 5.54 -18.37 -3.95
N LEU A 169 5.32 -19.28 -4.89
CA LEU A 169 4.01 -19.90 -5.09
C LEU A 169 3.60 -20.74 -3.87
N GLU A 170 4.53 -21.52 -3.33
CA GLU A 170 4.28 -22.34 -2.13
C GLU A 170 3.91 -21.45 -0.94
N GLN A 171 4.61 -20.32 -0.73
CA GLN A 171 4.26 -19.36 0.33
C GLN A 171 2.87 -18.77 0.11
N ALA A 172 2.57 -18.29 -1.08
CA ALA A 172 1.25 -17.73 -1.38
C ALA A 172 0.12 -18.76 -1.20
N LYS A 173 0.34 -20.01 -1.56
CA LYS A 173 -0.63 -21.10 -1.32
C LYS A 173 -0.81 -21.38 0.17
N TRP A 174 0.28 -21.40 0.91
CA TRP A 174 0.24 -21.60 2.36
C TRP A 174 -0.55 -20.47 3.05
N ASP A 175 -0.25 -19.22 2.73
CA ASP A 175 -0.93 -18.06 3.27
C ASP A 175 -2.43 -18.10 2.97
N TRP A 176 -2.79 -18.39 1.72
CA TRP A 176 -4.19 -18.49 1.32
C TRP A 176 -4.95 -19.56 2.11
N GLU A 177 -4.43 -20.78 2.15
CA GLU A 177 -5.08 -21.88 2.87
C GLU A 177 -5.22 -21.56 4.35
N PHE A 178 -4.18 -20.99 4.95
CA PHE A 178 -4.18 -20.65 6.37
C PHE A 178 -5.18 -19.54 6.69
N LEU A 179 -5.11 -18.41 6.01
CA LEU A 179 -5.99 -17.26 6.28
C LEU A 179 -7.44 -17.55 5.91
N TYR A 180 -7.70 -18.27 4.80
CA TYR A 180 -9.05 -18.59 4.37
C TYR A 180 -9.73 -19.53 5.35
N ASN A 181 -9.08 -20.62 5.75
CA ASN A 181 -9.62 -21.57 6.71
C ASN A 181 -9.87 -20.94 8.10
N ARG A 182 -9.04 -19.98 8.50
CA ARG A 182 -9.16 -19.28 9.77
C ARG A 182 -10.19 -18.15 9.74
N GLY A 183 -10.23 -17.40 8.65
CA GLY A 183 -10.92 -16.11 8.54
C GLY A 183 -12.27 -16.17 7.84
N TYR A 184 -12.48 -17.05 6.87
CA TYR A 184 -13.75 -17.12 6.13
C TYR A 184 -14.80 -17.89 6.92
N ASP A 185 -16.01 -17.36 6.96
CA ASP A 185 -17.22 -18.09 7.40
C ASP A 185 -18.49 -17.44 6.81
N THR A 186 -19.64 -18.07 7.01
CA THR A 186 -20.93 -17.63 6.49
C THR A 186 -21.64 -16.57 7.35
N ALA A 187 -21.05 -16.16 8.47
CA ALA A 187 -21.59 -15.06 9.27
C ALA A 187 -21.65 -13.78 8.43
N LEU A 188 -22.69 -12.97 8.62
CA LEU A 188 -22.94 -11.76 7.84
C LEU A 188 -23.07 -12.02 6.32
N GLY A 189 -23.41 -13.25 5.93
CA GLY A 189 -23.60 -13.64 4.53
C GLY A 189 -22.32 -14.08 3.79
N GLY A 190 -21.18 -14.22 4.44
CA GLY A 190 -19.88 -14.58 3.85
C GLY A 190 -18.75 -13.63 4.23
N GLY A 191 -17.64 -13.70 3.48
CA GLY A 191 -16.46 -12.82 3.65
C GLY A 191 -15.51 -13.25 4.77
N ILE A 192 -14.35 -12.61 4.78
CA ILE A 192 -13.21 -12.90 5.67
C ILE A 192 -13.19 -11.90 6.82
N TRP A 193 -13.06 -12.40 8.04
CA TRP A 193 -12.86 -11.59 9.24
C TRP A 193 -11.51 -10.87 9.20
N TRP A 194 -11.44 -9.64 9.71
CA TRP A 194 -10.21 -8.86 9.75
C TRP A 194 -9.11 -9.51 10.61
N SER A 195 -9.49 -10.07 11.76
CA SER A 195 -8.56 -10.71 12.69
C SER A 195 -9.16 -11.95 13.34
N VAL A 196 -8.33 -12.67 14.10
CA VAL A 196 -8.74 -13.84 14.89
C VAL A 196 -9.82 -13.51 15.92
N GLU A 197 -9.94 -12.25 16.35
CA GLU A 197 -10.97 -11.81 17.30
C GLU A 197 -12.38 -11.74 16.68
N LYS A 198 -12.48 -11.80 15.36
CA LYS A 198 -13.74 -11.77 14.60
C LYS A 198 -14.66 -10.61 15.02
N SER A 199 -14.09 -9.42 15.19
CA SER A 199 -14.82 -8.21 15.57
C SER A 199 -15.52 -7.53 14.38
N ASN A 200 -14.94 -7.61 13.20
CA ASN A 200 -15.47 -7.05 11.97
C ASN A 200 -14.92 -7.78 10.73
N LYS A 201 -15.63 -7.63 9.60
CA LYS A 201 -15.15 -7.99 8.25
C LYS A 201 -14.88 -6.70 7.48
N SER A 202 -13.63 -6.46 7.13
CA SER A 202 -13.18 -5.21 6.52
C SER A 202 -13.00 -5.32 5.02
N GLY A 203 -13.01 -4.18 4.34
CA GLY A 203 -12.61 -4.10 2.94
C GLY A 203 -11.16 -4.56 2.73
N LEU A 204 -10.26 -4.28 3.70
CA LEU A 204 -8.85 -4.69 3.65
C LEU A 204 -8.62 -6.20 3.72
N SER A 205 -9.50 -6.94 4.39
CA SER A 205 -9.41 -8.40 4.44
C SER A 205 -10.18 -9.10 3.32
N ASN A 206 -10.94 -8.39 2.51
CA ASN A 206 -11.79 -8.99 1.49
C ASN A 206 -11.40 -8.58 0.06
N ASN A 207 -11.15 -7.30 -0.21
CA ASN A 207 -10.77 -6.86 -1.56
C ASN A 207 -9.45 -7.50 -2.04
N PRO A 208 -8.31 -7.44 -1.30
CA PRO A 208 -7.08 -8.08 -1.74
C PRO A 208 -7.18 -9.62 -1.77
N ALA A 209 -8.08 -10.22 -0.97
CA ALA A 209 -8.34 -11.66 -1.03
C ALA A 209 -8.85 -12.10 -2.42
N VAL A 210 -9.73 -11.32 -3.03
CA VAL A 210 -10.21 -11.62 -4.39
C VAL A 210 -9.04 -11.56 -5.39
N SER A 211 -8.20 -10.54 -5.32
CA SER A 211 -7.04 -10.40 -6.21
C SER A 211 -6.07 -11.57 -6.03
N MET A 212 -5.72 -11.90 -4.79
CA MET A 212 -4.82 -13.01 -4.47
C MET A 212 -5.35 -14.36 -4.98
N ALA A 213 -6.64 -14.65 -4.74
CA ALA A 213 -7.27 -15.88 -5.23
C ALA A 213 -7.30 -15.94 -6.77
N CYS A 214 -7.57 -14.81 -7.44
CA CYS A 214 -7.50 -14.74 -8.91
C CYS A 214 -6.09 -15.04 -9.44
N TYR A 215 -5.05 -14.46 -8.83
CA TYR A 215 -3.65 -14.70 -9.23
C TYR A 215 -3.21 -16.14 -8.94
N LEU A 216 -3.67 -16.73 -7.83
CA LEU A 216 -3.48 -18.17 -7.55
C LEU A 216 -4.15 -19.03 -8.62
N TYR A 217 -5.39 -18.71 -9.01
CA TYR A 217 -6.06 -19.41 -10.12
C TYR A 217 -5.30 -19.28 -11.45
N GLU A 218 -4.86 -18.07 -11.79
CA GLU A 218 -4.08 -17.84 -13.02
C GLU A 218 -2.78 -18.63 -13.03
N SER A 219 -2.15 -18.83 -11.88
CA SER A 219 -0.88 -19.54 -11.74
C SER A 219 -1.05 -21.06 -11.68
N THR A 220 -2.09 -21.55 -10.99
CA THR A 220 -2.26 -22.99 -10.72
C THR A 220 -3.31 -23.68 -11.56
N LYS A 221 -4.30 -22.94 -12.06
CA LYS A 221 -5.54 -23.42 -12.71
C LYS A 221 -6.44 -24.26 -11.79
N GLU A 222 -6.26 -24.15 -10.48
CA GLU A 222 -7.11 -24.81 -9.51
C GLU A 222 -8.43 -24.02 -9.34
N GLU A 223 -9.55 -24.57 -9.82
CA GLU A 223 -10.87 -23.90 -9.86
C GLU A 223 -11.35 -23.40 -8.50
N LYS A 224 -10.94 -24.04 -7.39
CA LYS A 224 -11.31 -23.62 -6.04
C LYS A 224 -11.00 -22.15 -5.76
N TYR A 225 -9.86 -21.63 -6.25
CA TYR A 225 -9.47 -20.25 -6.04
C TYR A 225 -10.39 -19.28 -6.78
N LEU A 226 -10.79 -19.60 -8.01
CA LEU A 226 -11.72 -18.76 -8.76
C LEU A 226 -13.12 -18.75 -8.14
N GLU A 227 -13.59 -19.89 -7.65
CA GLU A 227 -14.88 -19.99 -6.94
C GLU A 227 -14.85 -19.15 -5.66
N GLN A 228 -13.81 -19.31 -4.84
CA GLN A 228 -13.63 -18.53 -3.62
C GLN A 228 -13.52 -17.02 -3.90
N ALA A 229 -12.80 -16.62 -4.95
CA ALA A 229 -12.72 -15.23 -5.39
C ALA A 229 -14.09 -14.65 -5.73
N LYS A 230 -14.92 -15.39 -6.50
CA LYS A 230 -16.27 -14.97 -6.87
C LYS A 230 -17.18 -14.84 -5.64
N ASP A 231 -17.10 -15.76 -4.70
CA ASP A 231 -17.92 -15.75 -3.48
C ASP A 231 -17.58 -14.54 -2.61
N ILE A 232 -16.28 -14.29 -2.39
CA ILE A 232 -15.83 -13.12 -1.62
C ILE A 232 -16.20 -11.82 -2.34
N TYR A 233 -16.00 -11.72 -3.66
CA TYR A 233 -16.38 -10.55 -4.45
C TYR A 233 -17.87 -10.27 -4.36
N ASN A 234 -18.71 -11.30 -4.50
CA ASN A 234 -20.16 -11.15 -4.39
C ASN A 234 -20.57 -10.64 -3.01
N TRP A 235 -19.92 -11.14 -1.96
CA TRP A 235 -20.13 -10.64 -0.61
C TRP A 235 -19.73 -9.15 -0.47
N ILE A 236 -18.58 -8.73 -0.99
CA ILE A 236 -18.16 -7.31 -1.00
C ILE A 236 -19.21 -6.47 -1.73
N TYR A 237 -19.62 -6.91 -2.92
CA TYR A 237 -20.56 -6.20 -3.77
C TYR A 237 -21.93 -5.99 -3.09
N THR A 238 -22.41 -7.00 -2.40
CA THR A 238 -23.74 -6.96 -1.73
C THR A 238 -23.69 -6.33 -0.33
N THR A 239 -22.54 -6.32 0.32
CA THR A 239 -22.41 -5.92 1.72
C THR A 239 -21.66 -4.60 1.90
N LEU A 240 -20.53 -4.40 1.25
CA LEU A 240 -19.68 -3.23 1.49
C LEU A 240 -19.75 -2.17 0.38
N ARG A 241 -20.12 -2.55 -0.85
CA ARG A 241 -20.17 -1.60 -1.94
C ARG A 241 -21.44 -0.77 -1.90
N GLU A 242 -21.29 0.55 -2.10
CA GLU A 242 -22.38 1.49 -2.22
C GLU A 242 -22.76 1.74 -3.69
N PRO A 243 -24.01 2.19 -3.99
CA PRO A 243 -24.47 2.39 -5.37
C PRO A 243 -23.65 3.40 -6.16
N ASN A 244 -22.98 4.36 -5.51
CA ASN A 244 -22.13 5.37 -6.15
C ASN A 244 -20.70 4.89 -6.45
N GLY A 245 -20.37 3.63 -6.15
CA GLY A 245 -19.03 3.05 -6.35
C GLY A 245 -18.11 3.13 -5.14
N ALA A 246 -18.51 3.76 -4.04
CA ALA A 246 -17.78 3.76 -2.78
C ALA A 246 -17.77 2.36 -2.15
N ILE A 247 -16.77 2.11 -1.32
CA ILE A 247 -16.64 0.87 -0.54
C ILE A 247 -16.61 1.25 0.93
N ASP A 248 -17.51 0.67 1.73
CA ASP A 248 -17.52 0.79 3.17
C ASP A 248 -16.22 0.23 3.78
N GLU A 249 -15.80 0.81 4.90
CA GLU A 249 -14.59 0.37 5.59
C GLU A 249 -14.71 -1.06 6.09
N ASN A 250 -15.78 -1.32 6.79
CA ASN A 250 -16.06 -2.64 7.36
C ASN A 250 -17.54 -2.77 7.75
N ILE A 251 -17.91 -4.01 8.12
CA ILE A 251 -19.12 -4.32 8.85
C ILE A 251 -18.75 -5.04 10.15
N SER A 252 -19.23 -4.53 11.29
CA SER A 252 -18.99 -5.15 12.59
C SER A 252 -19.72 -6.50 12.71
N LYS A 253 -19.32 -7.33 13.69
CA LYS A 253 -20.01 -8.59 14.00
C LYS A 253 -21.50 -8.41 14.30
N ASP A 254 -21.91 -7.22 14.72
CA ASP A 254 -23.30 -6.87 15.04
C ASP A 254 -24.07 -6.30 13.84
N GLY A 255 -23.46 -6.30 12.64
CA GLY A 255 -24.08 -5.86 11.40
C GLY A 255 -24.04 -4.34 11.16
N VAL A 256 -23.24 -3.59 11.90
CA VAL A 256 -23.11 -2.13 11.74
C VAL A 256 -21.97 -1.80 10.80
N LYS A 257 -22.26 -1.06 9.72
CA LYS A 257 -21.27 -0.62 8.74
C LYS A 257 -20.53 0.64 9.17
N THR A 258 -19.27 0.77 8.78
CA THR A 258 -18.46 1.99 8.91
C THR A 258 -18.30 2.63 7.53
N HIS A 259 -18.88 3.82 7.36
CA HIS A 259 -18.95 4.57 6.10
C HIS A 259 -17.81 5.59 5.92
N SER A 260 -16.53 5.17 6.02
CA SER A 260 -15.40 6.10 5.83
C SER A 260 -14.98 6.27 4.36
N TYR A 261 -15.28 5.29 3.52
CA TYR A 261 -15.04 5.31 2.07
C TYR A 261 -13.59 5.67 1.70
N ASN A 262 -12.65 5.00 2.34
CA ASN A 262 -11.23 5.24 2.13
C ASN A 262 -10.77 4.75 0.74
N VAL A 263 -9.87 5.52 0.12
CA VAL A 263 -9.45 5.26 -1.27
C VAL A 263 -8.71 3.93 -1.45
N TYR A 264 -8.04 3.42 -0.41
CA TYR A 264 -7.38 2.12 -0.46
C TYR A 264 -8.38 0.96 -0.67
N ASN A 265 -9.53 0.99 0.00
CA ASN A 265 -10.58 -0.03 -0.18
C ASN A 265 -11.14 0.03 -1.60
N VAL A 266 -11.31 1.24 -2.13
CA VAL A 266 -11.79 1.44 -3.51
C VAL A 266 -10.75 0.93 -4.50
N GLY A 267 -9.47 1.23 -4.28
CA GLY A 267 -8.37 0.77 -5.13
C GLY A 267 -8.23 -0.75 -5.17
N ALA A 268 -8.22 -1.39 -4.00
CA ALA A 268 -8.17 -2.84 -3.90
C ALA A 268 -9.42 -3.52 -4.52
N PHE A 269 -10.61 -2.90 -4.42
CA PHE A 269 -11.81 -3.37 -5.12
C PHE A 269 -11.69 -3.27 -6.64
N ILE A 270 -11.09 -2.20 -7.17
CA ILE A 270 -10.86 -2.05 -8.62
C ILE A 270 -9.90 -3.14 -9.12
N GLU A 271 -8.81 -3.41 -8.38
CA GLU A 271 -7.88 -4.49 -8.73
C GLU A 271 -8.57 -5.87 -8.72
N ALA A 272 -9.39 -6.15 -7.69
CA ALA A 272 -10.20 -7.35 -7.59
C ALA A 272 -11.17 -7.52 -8.77
N ALA A 273 -11.88 -6.46 -9.12
CA ALA A 273 -12.80 -6.44 -10.26
C ALA A 273 -12.05 -6.64 -11.58
N ASN A 274 -10.89 -5.99 -11.76
CA ASN A 274 -10.05 -6.16 -12.94
C ASN A 274 -9.56 -7.61 -13.10
N ALA A 275 -9.09 -8.24 -12.02
CA ALA A 275 -8.64 -9.62 -12.03
C ALA A 275 -9.76 -10.60 -12.43
N LEU A 276 -10.94 -10.44 -11.84
CA LEU A 276 -12.11 -11.25 -12.23
C LEU A 276 -12.56 -10.98 -13.66
N TYR A 277 -12.53 -9.73 -14.13
CA TYR A 277 -12.85 -9.40 -15.53
C TYR A 277 -11.85 -10.04 -16.49
N ARG A 278 -10.56 -9.97 -16.18
CA ARG A 278 -9.51 -10.59 -17.00
C ARG A 278 -9.71 -12.10 -17.19
N ILE A 279 -10.14 -12.80 -16.13
CA ILE A 279 -10.36 -14.24 -16.14
C ILE A 279 -11.70 -14.62 -16.82
N THR A 280 -12.78 -13.94 -16.42
CA THR A 280 -14.14 -14.39 -16.76
C THR A 280 -14.75 -13.70 -17.98
N LYS A 281 -14.20 -12.55 -18.38
CA LYS A 281 -14.76 -11.65 -19.41
C LYS A 281 -16.19 -11.18 -19.12
N ASN A 282 -16.63 -11.22 -17.86
CA ASN A 282 -17.91 -10.69 -17.44
C ASN A 282 -17.87 -9.18 -17.27
N GLU A 283 -18.53 -8.45 -18.17
CA GLU A 283 -18.55 -6.97 -18.23
C GLU A 283 -19.06 -6.29 -16.97
N ASN A 284 -19.78 -6.97 -16.11
CA ASN A 284 -20.19 -6.41 -14.83
C ASN A 284 -19.00 -6.02 -13.96
N TYR A 285 -17.93 -6.82 -13.94
CA TYR A 285 -16.74 -6.49 -13.17
C TYR A 285 -16.06 -5.21 -13.70
N ALA A 286 -15.91 -5.10 -15.03
CA ALA A 286 -15.35 -3.89 -15.64
C ALA A 286 -16.21 -2.66 -15.38
N ARG A 287 -17.54 -2.79 -15.42
CA ARG A 287 -18.48 -1.70 -15.08
C ARG A 287 -18.33 -1.28 -13.62
N HIS A 288 -18.24 -2.24 -12.68
CA HIS A 288 -18.06 -1.94 -11.26
C HIS A 288 -16.73 -1.22 -10.98
N ALA A 289 -15.64 -1.60 -11.67
CA ALA A 289 -14.35 -0.91 -11.59
C ALA A 289 -14.48 0.55 -12.05
N ARG A 290 -15.13 0.81 -13.20
CA ARG A 290 -15.38 2.17 -13.71
C ARG A 290 -16.16 3.03 -12.73
N GLU A 291 -17.25 2.50 -12.17
CA GLU A 291 -18.07 3.20 -11.19
C GLU A 291 -17.27 3.59 -9.95
N SER A 292 -16.38 2.70 -9.50
CA SER A 292 -15.51 2.96 -8.33
C SER A 292 -14.39 3.96 -8.65
N ILE A 293 -13.81 3.92 -9.85
CA ILE A 293 -12.87 4.94 -10.32
C ILE A 293 -13.55 6.31 -10.38
N GLN A 294 -14.75 6.39 -10.97
CA GLN A 294 -15.51 7.63 -11.05
C GLN A 294 -15.84 8.20 -9.67
N PHE A 295 -16.15 7.36 -8.68
CA PHE A 295 -16.35 7.82 -7.31
C PHE A 295 -15.11 8.55 -6.77
N VAL A 296 -13.92 7.99 -6.94
CA VAL A 296 -12.68 8.65 -6.46
C VAL A 296 -12.39 9.91 -7.24
N MET A 297 -12.49 9.87 -8.58
CA MET A 297 -12.24 11.03 -9.45
C MET A 297 -13.17 12.21 -9.16
N ARG A 298 -14.37 11.96 -8.63
CA ARG A 298 -15.36 12.99 -8.32
C ARG A 298 -15.33 13.42 -6.86
N ASP A 299 -15.21 12.46 -5.93
CA ASP A 299 -15.52 12.70 -4.52
C ASP A 299 -14.27 12.68 -3.61
N LYS A 300 -13.11 12.29 -4.15
CA LYS A 300 -11.85 12.09 -3.40
C LYS A 300 -10.66 12.90 -3.96
N VAL A 301 -10.95 14.00 -4.56
CA VAL A 301 -9.99 14.96 -5.14
C VAL A 301 -10.27 16.37 -4.63
N ASP A 302 -9.31 17.26 -4.79
CA ASP A 302 -9.49 18.70 -4.57
C ASP A 302 -10.27 19.35 -5.75
N GLU A 303 -10.45 20.66 -5.68
CA GLU A 303 -11.13 21.47 -6.72
C GLU A 303 -10.42 21.41 -8.09
N ASN A 304 -9.15 21.03 -8.11
CA ASN A 304 -8.36 20.86 -9.33
C ASN A 304 -8.37 19.42 -9.84
N GLY A 305 -9.06 18.49 -9.19
CA GLY A 305 -9.06 17.06 -9.54
C GLY A 305 -7.79 16.32 -9.15
N ILE A 306 -7.03 16.86 -8.20
CA ILE A 306 -5.83 16.22 -7.65
C ILE A 306 -6.19 15.42 -6.39
N MET A 307 -5.72 14.19 -6.31
CA MET A 307 -5.89 13.36 -5.12
C MET A 307 -5.27 14.03 -3.90
N SER A 308 -6.02 14.12 -2.83
CA SER A 308 -5.60 14.72 -1.58
C SER A 308 -5.70 13.70 -0.44
N LYS A 309 -5.05 14.03 0.70
CA LYS A 309 -5.04 13.18 1.89
C LYS A 309 -6.42 13.10 2.51
N TRP A 310 -6.98 11.89 2.58
CA TRP A 310 -8.28 11.62 3.19
C TRP A 310 -8.19 10.88 4.51
N HIS A 311 -7.06 10.27 4.81
CA HIS A 311 -6.83 9.58 6.06
C HIS A 311 -5.68 10.23 6.83
N ARG A 312 -5.83 10.33 8.14
CA ARG A 312 -4.83 10.99 9.00
C ARG A 312 -3.45 10.35 8.90
N ASP A 313 -3.40 9.04 8.72
CA ASP A 313 -2.17 8.25 8.67
C ASP A 313 -1.66 8.03 7.23
N GLY A 314 -2.34 8.58 6.28
CA GLY A 314 -1.88 9.05 4.97
C GLY A 314 -1.21 8.11 3.99
N THR A 315 -1.43 6.81 4.00
CA THR A 315 -0.63 5.88 3.20
C THR A 315 -1.33 5.31 1.96
N TRP A 316 -2.55 5.61 1.71
CA TRP A 316 -3.47 4.71 1.01
C TRP A 316 -3.85 5.08 -0.42
N GLN A 317 -3.26 6.14 -1.01
CA GLN A 317 -3.40 6.41 -2.44
C GLN A 317 -2.71 5.36 -3.32
N SER A 318 -1.75 4.63 -2.77
CA SER A 318 -1.03 3.53 -3.43
C SER A 318 -1.97 2.49 -4.03
N GLU A 319 -2.93 2.02 -3.25
CA GLU A 319 -3.86 0.98 -3.68
C GLU A 319 -4.78 1.47 -4.79
N PHE A 320 -5.21 2.73 -4.72
CA PHE A 320 -6.02 3.31 -5.79
C PHE A 320 -5.19 3.52 -7.06
N ALA A 321 -3.98 4.04 -6.95
CA ALA A 321 -3.08 4.22 -8.09
C ALA A 321 -2.81 2.88 -8.79
N ARG A 322 -2.51 1.83 -8.03
CA ARG A 322 -2.33 0.45 -8.56
C ARG A 322 -3.59 -0.06 -9.23
N GLY A 323 -4.71 -0.08 -8.51
CA GLY A 323 -5.97 -0.63 -9.02
C GLY A 323 -6.44 0.06 -10.30
N MET A 324 -6.43 1.40 -10.32
CA MET A 324 -6.76 2.19 -11.52
C MET A 324 -5.75 1.95 -12.64
N GLY A 325 -4.46 2.01 -12.33
CA GLY A 325 -3.40 1.86 -13.32
C GLY A 325 -3.44 0.50 -14.03
N LEU A 326 -3.57 -0.58 -13.25
CA LEU A 326 -3.73 -1.93 -13.81
C LEU A 326 -4.99 -2.05 -14.65
N PHE A 327 -6.13 -1.55 -14.17
CA PHE A 327 -7.39 -1.61 -14.91
C PHE A 327 -7.32 -0.87 -16.25
N VAL A 328 -6.79 0.35 -16.26
CA VAL A 328 -6.65 1.16 -17.48
C VAL A 328 -5.67 0.51 -18.46
N LYS A 329 -4.52 0.04 -17.97
CA LYS A 329 -3.49 -0.61 -18.80
C LYS A 329 -3.97 -1.94 -19.39
N ASP A 330 -4.50 -2.85 -18.57
CA ASP A 330 -4.91 -4.19 -18.98
C ASP A 330 -6.02 -4.17 -20.04
N ASN A 331 -6.85 -3.13 -20.01
CA ASN A 331 -8.01 -3.00 -20.88
C ASN A 331 -7.86 -1.93 -21.97
N ASN A 332 -6.66 -1.31 -22.06
CA ASN A 332 -6.33 -0.25 -23.03
C ASN A 332 -7.37 0.91 -23.02
N LEU A 333 -7.66 1.44 -21.84
CA LEU A 333 -8.71 2.45 -21.64
C LEU A 333 -8.17 3.89 -21.60
N TRP A 334 -6.97 4.12 -22.07
CA TRP A 334 -6.29 5.42 -21.96
C TRP A 334 -7.11 6.60 -22.53
N ASP A 335 -7.83 6.36 -23.62
CA ASP A 335 -8.68 7.35 -24.32
C ASP A 335 -10.14 7.34 -23.85
N GLU A 336 -10.52 6.46 -22.94
CA GLU A 336 -11.89 6.42 -22.43
C GLU A 336 -12.16 7.68 -21.62
N GLN A 337 -13.23 8.41 -22.00
CA GLN A 337 -13.65 9.62 -21.33
C GLN A 337 -14.53 9.31 -20.13
N VAL A 338 -14.28 10.02 -19.05
CA VAL A 338 -15.10 9.98 -17.82
C VAL A 338 -15.51 11.37 -17.38
N ASP A 339 -16.76 11.49 -16.94
CA ASP A 339 -17.25 12.70 -16.29
C ASP A 339 -16.74 12.72 -14.85
N TYR A 340 -15.87 13.67 -14.51
CA TYR A 340 -15.22 13.69 -13.19
C TYR A 340 -15.63 14.87 -12.30
N THR A 341 -16.37 15.83 -12.84
CA THR A 341 -16.85 17.00 -12.10
C THR A 341 -18.36 17.13 -12.15
N SER A 342 -18.93 17.89 -11.21
CA SER A 342 -20.36 18.20 -11.17
C SER A 342 -20.84 18.98 -12.40
N ASP A 343 -19.94 19.69 -13.09
CA ASP A 343 -20.21 20.43 -14.35
C ASP A 343 -20.02 19.55 -15.60
N LYS A 344 -19.83 18.23 -15.41
CA LYS A 344 -19.69 17.22 -16.47
C LYS A 344 -18.56 17.50 -17.46
N LYS A 345 -17.48 18.08 -17.01
CA LYS A 345 -16.26 18.13 -17.82
C LYS A 345 -15.73 16.73 -17.99
N ALA A 346 -15.68 16.25 -19.21
CA ALA A 346 -15.07 14.98 -19.54
C ALA A 346 -13.55 15.14 -19.55
N ILE A 347 -12.85 14.12 -19.04
CA ILE A 347 -11.42 13.96 -19.10
C ILE A 347 -11.13 12.50 -19.44
N THR A 348 -10.06 12.21 -20.16
CA THR A 348 -9.67 10.83 -20.39
C THR A 348 -8.97 10.25 -19.15
N TYR A 349 -8.95 8.90 -19.01
CA TYR A 349 -8.18 8.27 -17.94
C TYR A 349 -6.71 8.67 -18.00
N TYR A 350 -6.10 8.71 -19.19
CA TYR A 350 -4.71 9.14 -19.34
C TYR A 350 -4.48 10.56 -18.83
N GLU A 351 -5.29 11.52 -19.25
CA GLU A 351 -5.16 12.92 -18.83
C GLU A 351 -5.29 13.10 -17.32
N TRP A 352 -6.24 12.38 -16.70
CA TRP A 352 -6.42 12.44 -15.26
C TRP A 352 -5.24 11.80 -14.51
N MET A 353 -4.78 10.63 -14.95
CA MET A 353 -3.64 9.94 -14.36
C MET A 353 -2.36 10.77 -14.51
N ARG A 354 -2.10 11.33 -15.70
CA ARG A 354 -0.94 12.19 -15.96
C ARG A 354 -0.93 13.42 -15.05
N LYS A 355 -2.10 14.09 -14.95
CA LYS A 355 -2.27 15.25 -14.07
C LYS A 355 -1.92 14.92 -12.60
N ASN A 356 -2.35 13.78 -12.11
CA ASN A 356 -2.05 13.34 -10.75
C ASN A 356 -0.59 12.89 -10.58
N ALA A 357 0.00 12.23 -11.56
CA ALA A 357 1.42 11.86 -11.56
C ALA A 357 2.32 13.11 -11.61
N ASP A 358 2.00 14.11 -12.43
CA ASP A 358 2.70 15.39 -12.47
C ASP A 358 2.60 16.13 -11.14
N ALA A 359 1.40 16.20 -10.56
CA ALA A 359 1.18 16.83 -9.26
C ALA A 359 1.99 16.12 -8.15
N ALA A 360 1.98 14.79 -8.12
CA ALA A 360 2.76 14.00 -7.18
C ALA A 360 4.26 14.30 -7.29
N TRP A 361 4.78 14.44 -8.51
CA TRP A 361 6.19 14.78 -8.72
C TRP A 361 6.50 16.23 -8.36
N GLU A 362 5.65 17.18 -8.75
CA GLU A 362 5.90 18.60 -8.51
C GLU A 362 5.80 18.98 -7.03
N THR A 363 5.00 18.28 -6.24
CA THR A 363 4.82 18.52 -4.80
C THR A 363 5.84 17.81 -3.92
N ARG A 364 6.83 17.11 -4.51
CA ARG A 364 7.90 16.44 -3.73
C ARG A 364 8.69 17.43 -2.87
N GLU A 365 9.15 17.00 -1.71
CA GLU A 365 10.17 17.75 -0.99
C GLU A 365 11.49 17.72 -1.79
N ARG A 366 12.26 18.81 -1.75
CA ARG A 366 13.36 19.05 -2.71
C ARG A 366 14.74 18.60 -2.21
N VAL A 367 14.86 18.07 -1.00
CA VAL A 367 16.14 17.58 -0.47
C VAL A 367 16.34 16.11 -0.85
N ASN A 368 15.34 15.25 -0.56
CA ASN A 368 15.40 13.83 -0.88
C ASN A 368 14.57 13.46 -2.12
N ASN A 369 13.83 14.41 -2.71
CA ASN A 369 12.95 14.25 -3.86
C ASN A 369 11.86 13.17 -3.71
N ILE A 370 11.29 13.06 -2.51
CA ILE A 370 10.20 12.14 -2.19
C ILE A 370 8.89 12.89 -1.97
N THR A 371 7.77 12.22 -2.19
CA THR A 371 6.44 12.82 -2.10
C THR A 371 5.55 12.07 -1.11
N PHE A 372 4.97 12.81 -0.17
CA PHE A 372 3.94 12.30 0.71
C PHE A 372 2.60 12.10 -0.04
N ASN A 373 1.66 11.39 0.58
CA ASN A 373 0.33 11.11 0.02
C ASN A 373 -0.62 12.32 -0.14
N GLU A 374 -0.13 13.54 -0.05
CA GLU A 374 -0.88 14.77 -0.31
C GLU A 374 -0.31 15.42 -1.57
N TRP A 375 -0.89 15.15 -2.74
CA TRP A 375 -0.35 15.64 -4.01
C TRP A 375 -0.87 17.04 -4.40
N ALA A 376 -1.83 17.56 -3.66
CA ALA A 376 -2.34 18.92 -3.85
C ALA A 376 -1.49 20.00 -3.16
N LYS A 377 -0.52 19.62 -2.33
CA LYS A 377 0.31 20.53 -1.54
C LYS A 377 1.77 20.07 -1.51
N PRO A 378 2.73 21.00 -1.40
CA PRO A 378 4.13 20.64 -1.24
C PRO A 378 4.37 19.74 -0.03
N THR A 379 5.13 18.67 -0.24
CA THR A 379 5.57 17.78 0.83
C THR A 379 6.59 18.51 1.70
N PRO A 380 6.39 18.68 3.01
CA PRO A 380 7.39 19.27 3.90
C PRO A 380 8.58 18.33 4.07
N LEU A 381 9.75 18.88 4.41
CA LEU A 381 10.97 18.09 4.63
C LEU A 381 10.78 17.02 5.71
N THR A 382 10.00 17.33 6.74
CA THR A 382 9.65 16.41 7.83
C THR A 382 8.15 16.47 8.13
N PRO A 383 7.51 15.37 8.56
CA PRO A 383 6.08 15.35 8.89
C PRO A 383 5.76 16.27 10.08
N GLU A 384 6.65 16.29 11.08
CA GLU A 384 6.59 17.11 12.30
C GLU A 384 8.02 17.34 12.80
N PRO A 385 8.28 18.37 13.65
CA PRO A 385 9.60 18.58 14.22
C PRO A 385 10.13 17.32 14.94
N GLY A 386 11.34 16.90 14.57
CA GLY A 386 11.99 15.71 15.14
C GLY A 386 11.48 14.35 14.65
N LYS A 387 10.59 14.33 13.65
CA LYS A 387 10.14 13.10 12.99
C LYS A 387 10.64 13.03 11.56
N THR A 388 10.71 11.83 11.02
CA THR A 388 11.05 11.54 9.61
C THR A 388 9.90 10.82 8.93
N TRP A 389 9.81 10.95 7.62
CA TRP A 389 8.83 10.23 6.82
C TRP A 389 9.09 8.72 6.87
N THR A 390 8.02 7.95 6.90
CA THR A 390 8.08 6.50 6.74
C THR A 390 8.09 6.11 5.26
N ALA A 391 8.68 4.97 4.93
CA ALA A 391 8.70 4.48 3.56
C ALA A 391 7.29 4.30 3.00
N LEU A 392 6.38 3.77 3.80
CA LEU A 392 5.01 3.51 3.38
C LEU A 392 4.24 4.80 3.03
N GLU A 393 4.47 5.89 3.76
CA GLU A 393 3.83 7.18 3.51
C GLU A 393 4.20 7.80 2.14
N MET A 394 5.30 7.35 1.54
CA MET A 394 5.83 7.89 0.29
C MET A 394 5.56 6.99 -0.93
N VAL A 395 5.03 5.79 -0.73
CA VAL A 395 4.90 4.79 -1.80
C VAL A 395 3.82 5.14 -2.84
N GLY A 396 2.78 5.85 -2.43
CA GLY A 396 1.64 6.16 -3.30
C GLY A 396 2.01 7.01 -4.52
N ALA A 397 2.85 8.04 -4.33
CA ALA A 397 3.35 8.88 -5.41
C ALA A 397 4.22 8.08 -6.40
N VAL A 398 5.06 7.17 -5.88
CA VAL A 398 5.88 6.29 -6.73
C VAL A 398 4.99 5.42 -7.60
N ILE A 399 3.97 4.75 -7.03
CA ILE A 399 3.07 3.91 -7.84
C ILE A 399 2.34 4.76 -8.89
N MET A 400 1.81 5.92 -8.53
CA MET A 400 1.09 6.78 -9.48
C MET A 400 1.95 7.16 -10.69
N THR A 401 3.22 7.49 -10.46
CA THR A 401 4.16 7.80 -11.54
C THR A 401 4.55 6.57 -12.37
N GLN A 402 4.60 5.36 -11.75
CA GLN A 402 4.92 4.12 -12.46
C GLN A 402 3.79 3.65 -13.40
N VAL A 403 2.55 3.70 -12.92
CA VAL A 403 1.40 3.21 -13.68
C VAL A 403 0.91 4.20 -14.75
N THR A 404 1.44 5.42 -14.73
CA THR A 404 1.11 6.48 -15.69
C THR A 404 2.27 6.66 -16.67
N PRO A 405 2.16 6.24 -17.92
CA PRO A 405 3.23 6.44 -18.90
C PRO A 405 3.45 7.95 -19.20
N ASP A 406 4.70 8.34 -19.47
CA ASP A 406 5.04 9.74 -19.77
C ASP A 406 4.38 10.21 -21.06
N GLU A 407 4.28 9.31 -22.05
CA GLU A 407 3.53 9.52 -23.29
C GLU A 407 2.36 8.53 -23.34
N LYS A 408 1.25 8.99 -23.89
CA LYS A 408 0.07 8.14 -24.05
C LYS A 408 0.40 6.98 -25.00
N PRO A 409 0.18 5.72 -24.58
CA PRO A 409 0.42 4.53 -25.39
C PRO A 409 -0.43 4.45 -26.65
#